data_fd8c0e12e4716e8276e5ab839a15a717
#
_entry.id   fd8c0e12e4716e8276e5ab839a15a717
#
_cell.length_a   1.000
_cell.length_b   1.000
_cell.length_c   1.000
_cell.angle_alpha   90.00
_cell.angle_beta   90.00
_cell.angle_gamma   90.00
#
_symmetry.space_group_name_H-M   'P 1'
#
loop_
_entity.id
_entity.type
_entity.pdbx_description
1 polymer ?
#
loop_
_entity_poly.entity_id
_entity_poly.type
_entity_poly.pdbx_seq_one_letter_code
_entity_poly.pdbx_strand_id
1 'polypeptide(L)'
;HVTAITRRRDAIFQTATIGGKSMALTDTAQLCSLRTELMVWRGLESAVREVTAVYAPPATGGSFNVRVAMRQRVPGEARNAIAAIFASSANIKHVFVVDPDIDVFDEAQMEWALATRFQADRDLVVQSGLRAMPLDPSLDGATVTAKAGFDLTLPLLPAGHERPLEHRVPSPPVYDFPRHASLEAALEDGPKHFAELMAAIGTRDGREIIRWLEDTHTRRPITRDQDGRY
;
A
#
# COMPACT_ATOMS: atom_id res chain seq x y z
N HIS A 1 44.13 28.76 2.53
CA HIS A 1 45.16 27.89 3.12
C HIS A 1 44.74 27.51 4.53
N VAL A 2 44.63 26.18 4.80
CA VAL A 2 44.44 25.66 6.15
C VAL A 2 45.79 25.50 6.79
N THR A 3 46.04 26.22 7.91
CA THR A 3 47.31 26.22 8.63
C THR A 3 47.35 25.21 9.76
N ALA A 4 46.22 24.80 10.32
CA ALA A 4 46.11 23.79 11.35
C ALA A 4 44.68 23.18 11.37
N ILE A 5 44.60 21.91 11.73
CA ILE A 5 43.34 21.21 12.01
C ILE A 5 43.46 20.61 13.42
N THR A 6 42.58 21.04 14.33
CA THR A 6 42.48 20.48 15.68
C THR A 6 41.23 19.64 15.80
N ARG A 7 41.31 18.53 16.51
CA ARG A 7 40.18 17.63 16.80
C ARG A 7 40.30 17.00 18.18
N ARG A 8 39.21 16.59 18.76
CA ARG A 8 39.23 15.73 19.96
C ARG A 8 39.86 14.37 19.63
N ARG A 9 40.46 13.70 20.63
CA ARG A 9 40.95 12.32 20.47
C ARG A 9 39.79 11.36 20.19
N ASP A 10 38.69 11.55 20.87
CA ASP A 10 37.43 10.83 20.78
C ASP A 10 36.41 11.63 19.95
N ALA A 11 36.76 11.96 18.72
CA ALA A 11 35.90 12.77 17.87
C ALA A 11 34.54 12.09 17.66
N ILE A 12 33.47 12.83 17.99
CA ILE A 12 32.10 12.43 17.68
C ILE A 12 31.80 12.93 16.27
N PHE A 13 31.48 11.99 15.37
CA PHE A 13 31.02 12.31 14.04
C PHE A 13 29.49 12.24 14.02
N GLN A 14 28.85 13.37 13.75
CA GLN A 14 27.41 13.43 13.55
C GLN A 14 27.13 13.64 12.08
N THR A 15 26.26 12.83 11.54
CA THR A 15 25.74 12.97 10.17
C THR A 15 24.22 12.74 10.16
N ALA A 16 23.56 13.39 9.21
CA ALA A 16 22.17 13.10 8.90
C ALA A 16 22.12 12.17 7.68
N THR A 17 21.38 11.07 7.80
CA THR A 17 21.16 10.15 6.69
C THR A 17 19.71 10.21 6.27
N ILE A 18 19.46 10.48 4.99
CA ILE A 18 18.12 10.56 4.39
C ILE A 18 17.88 9.44 3.39
N GLY A 19 18.61 8.34 3.50
CA GLY A 19 18.54 7.21 2.57
C GLY A 19 18.61 5.87 3.27
N GLY A 20 18.69 4.79 2.46
CA GLY A 20 18.77 3.40 2.91
C GLY A 20 17.42 2.83 3.36
N LYS A 21 17.45 1.62 3.91
CA LYS A 21 16.23 0.87 4.29
C LYS A 21 15.39 1.54 5.38
N SER A 22 15.98 2.43 6.17
CA SER A 22 15.27 3.15 7.24
C SER A 22 14.68 4.48 6.78
N MET A 23 14.74 4.79 5.49
CA MET A 23 14.27 6.06 4.92
C MET A 23 12.81 6.36 5.25
N ALA A 24 11.94 5.34 5.25
CA ALA A 24 10.53 5.48 5.60
C ALA A 24 10.27 6.09 6.99
N LEU A 25 11.25 5.97 7.91
CA LEU A 25 11.15 6.49 9.28
C LEU A 25 11.63 7.94 9.40
N THR A 26 12.06 8.55 8.30
CA THR A 26 12.55 9.93 8.31
C THR A 26 11.42 10.93 8.04
N ASP A 27 11.47 12.09 8.68
CA ASP A 27 10.58 13.22 8.41
C ASP A 27 10.70 13.70 6.96
N THR A 28 11.91 13.66 6.40
CA THR A 28 12.15 14.01 4.99
C THR A 28 11.32 13.15 4.04
N ALA A 29 11.29 11.81 4.24
CA ALA A 29 10.49 10.94 3.39
C ALA A 29 8.98 11.20 3.54
N GLN A 30 8.51 11.46 4.76
CA GLN A 30 7.10 11.77 5.04
C GLN A 30 6.67 13.09 4.38
N LEU A 31 7.50 14.14 4.48
CA LEU A 31 7.23 15.42 3.82
C LEU A 31 7.32 15.34 2.30
N CYS A 32 8.25 14.53 1.77
CA CYS A 32 8.35 14.28 0.33
C CYS A 32 7.12 13.52 -0.18
N SER A 33 6.56 12.58 0.58
CA SER A 33 5.31 11.88 0.23
C SER A 33 4.17 12.87 0.02
N LEU A 34 3.89 13.69 1.01
CA LEU A 34 2.82 14.70 0.93
C LEU A 34 3.01 15.63 -0.27
N ARG A 35 4.23 16.13 -0.48
CA ARG A 35 4.53 16.99 -1.62
C ARG A 35 4.27 16.27 -2.95
N THR A 36 4.73 15.04 -3.09
CA THR A 36 4.57 14.25 -4.30
C THR A 36 3.10 13.97 -4.58
N GLU A 37 2.35 13.56 -3.57
CA GLU A 37 0.90 13.31 -3.67
C GLU A 37 0.14 14.55 -4.17
N LEU A 38 0.41 15.71 -3.60
CA LEU A 38 -0.19 16.98 -4.05
C LEU A 38 0.17 17.34 -5.49
N MET A 39 1.42 17.13 -5.91
CA MET A 39 1.85 17.41 -7.28
C MET A 39 1.18 16.45 -8.27
N VAL A 40 1.11 15.17 -7.93
CA VAL A 40 0.46 14.14 -8.74
C VAL A 40 -1.03 14.41 -8.84
N TRP A 41 -1.69 14.71 -7.73
CA TRP A 41 -3.13 15.03 -7.72
C TRP A 41 -3.45 16.17 -8.68
N ARG A 42 -2.71 17.27 -8.60
CA ARG A 42 -2.88 18.41 -9.52
C ARG A 42 -2.63 18.05 -10.99
N GLY A 43 -1.62 17.21 -11.26
CA GLY A 43 -1.34 16.72 -12.62
C GLY A 43 -2.50 15.87 -13.16
N LEU A 44 -3.10 15.05 -12.32
CA LEU A 44 -4.21 14.18 -12.69
C LEU A 44 -5.51 14.92 -12.92
N GLU A 45 -5.80 16.01 -12.21
CA GLU A 45 -7.02 16.82 -12.38
C GLU A 45 -7.25 17.30 -13.81
N SER A 46 -6.16 17.54 -14.56
CA SER A 46 -6.23 17.95 -15.97
C SER A 46 -6.30 16.79 -16.95
N ALA A 47 -5.90 15.59 -16.57
CA ALA A 47 -5.73 14.43 -17.45
C ALA A 47 -6.86 13.41 -17.34
N VAL A 48 -7.37 13.20 -16.12
CA VAL A 48 -8.40 12.19 -15.80
C VAL A 48 -9.41 12.76 -14.80
N ARG A 49 -10.52 12.06 -14.55
CA ARG A 49 -11.60 12.63 -13.73
C ARG A 49 -11.80 11.96 -12.38
N GLU A 50 -11.93 10.67 -12.34
CA GLU A 50 -12.39 9.96 -11.13
C GLU A 50 -11.22 9.36 -10.35
N VAL A 51 -10.29 10.22 -9.92
CA VAL A 51 -9.21 9.85 -8.99
C VAL A 51 -9.79 9.79 -7.57
N THR A 52 -9.55 8.69 -6.87
CA THR A 52 -10.06 8.48 -5.50
C THR A 52 -8.96 8.53 -4.44
N ALA A 53 -7.74 8.14 -4.80
CA ALA A 53 -6.60 8.20 -3.89
C ALA A 53 -5.27 8.32 -4.65
N VAL A 54 -4.31 8.98 -4.02
CA VAL A 54 -2.91 9.05 -4.45
C VAL A 54 -2.03 8.79 -3.24
N TYR A 55 -1.04 7.93 -3.39
CA TYR A 55 -0.09 7.60 -2.33
C TYR A 55 1.33 7.49 -2.88
N ALA A 56 2.26 8.17 -2.23
CA ALA A 56 3.69 8.10 -2.51
C ALA A 56 4.41 7.47 -1.30
N PRO A 57 4.69 6.14 -1.31
CA PRO A 57 5.21 5.44 -0.15
C PRO A 57 6.50 6.04 0.41
N PRO A 58 6.58 6.40 1.71
CA PRO A 58 7.81 6.90 2.33
C PRO A 58 8.99 5.94 2.23
N ALA A 59 8.72 4.63 2.13
CA ALA A 59 9.74 3.60 1.93
C ALA A 59 10.55 3.78 0.64
N THR A 60 9.99 4.50 -0.35
CA THR A 60 10.65 4.84 -1.62
C THR A 60 11.03 6.32 -1.69
N GLY A 61 11.33 6.91 -0.52
CA GLY A 61 11.67 8.32 -0.38
C GLY A 61 10.49 9.27 -0.57
N GLY A 62 9.27 8.77 -0.59
CA GLY A 62 8.07 9.55 -0.87
C GLY A 62 8.06 10.19 -2.26
N SER A 63 8.83 9.64 -3.21
CA SER A 63 8.97 10.27 -4.52
C SER A 63 9.21 9.32 -5.70
N PHE A 64 9.87 8.16 -5.50
CA PHE A 64 10.17 7.25 -6.61
C PHE A 64 8.96 6.46 -7.08
N ASN A 65 8.18 5.95 -6.15
CA ASN A 65 6.97 5.18 -6.46
C ASN A 65 5.73 6.00 -6.13
N VAL A 66 4.72 5.89 -6.99
CA VAL A 66 3.39 6.49 -6.78
C VAL A 66 2.33 5.44 -7.08
N ARG A 67 1.34 5.36 -6.23
CA ARG A 67 0.14 4.53 -6.38
C ARG A 67 -1.07 5.43 -6.53
N VAL A 68 -1.93 5.11 -7.47
CA VAL A 68 -3.15 5.88 -7.76
C VAL A 68 -4.32 4.94 -7.89
N ALA A 69 -5.38 5.18 -7.12
CA ALA A 69 -6.68 4.57 -7.33
C ALA A 69 -7.57 5.50 -8.14
N MET A 70 -8.12 4.98 -9.25
CA MET A 70 -9.02 5.75 -10.10
C MET A 70 -10.04 4.84 -10.78
N ARG A 71 -11.22 5.40 -11.05
CA ARG A 71 -12.22 4.72 -11.88
C ARG A 71 -12.05 5.12 -13.33
N GLN A 72 -11.75 4.15 -14.18
CA GLN A 72 -11.76 4.38 -15.62
C GLN A 72 -13.21 4.54 -16.13
N ARG A 73 -13.43 5.52 -16.98
CA ARG A 73 -14.70 5.76 -17.69
C ARG A 73 -14.63 5.32 -19.14
N VAL A 74 -13.44 5.38 -19.71
CA VAL A 74 -13.13 4.99 -21.10
C VAL A 74 -11.83 4.22 -21.17
N PRO A 75 -11.66 3.32 -22.14
CA PRO A 75 -10.40 2.58 -22.32
C PRO A 75 -9.20 3.52 -22.50
N GLY A 76 -8.09 3.20 -21.83
CA GLY A 76 -6.84 3.95 -21.93
C GLY A 76 -6.71 5.13 -20.94
N GLU A 77 -7.71 5.42 -20.14
CA GLU A 77 -7.66 6.51 -19.15
C GLU A 77 -6.56 6.28 -18.10
N ALA A 78 -6.30 5.02 -17.70
CA ALA A 78 -5.19 4.67 -16.82
C ALA A 78 -3.83 5.02 -17.45
N ARG A 79 -3.65 4.82 -18.74
CA ARG A 79 -2.41 5.19 -19.43
C ARG A 79 -2.23 6.70 -19.56
N ASN A 80 -3.32 7.45 -19.71
CA ASN A 80 -3.29 8.91 -19.66
C ASN A 80 -2.87 9.39 -18.26
N ALA A 81 -3.37 8.74 -17.20
CA ALA A 81 -2.95 9.03 -15.84
C ALA A 81 -1.44 8.78 -15.65
N ILE A 82 -0.92 7.64 -16.11
CA ILE A 82 0.51 7.30 -16.05
C ILE A 82 1.36 8.39 -16.75
N ALA A 83 0.98 8.81 -17.95
CA ALA A 83 1.68 9.84 -18.69
C ALA A 83 1.68 11.20 -17.98
N ALA A 84 0.53 11.61 -17.44
CA ALA A 84 0.39 12.84 -16.67
C ALA A 84 1.25 12.84 -15.40
N ILE A 85 1.33 11.70 -14.70
CA ILE A 85 2.15 11.54 -13.51
C ILE A 85 3.63 11.66 -13.85
N PHE A 86 4.10 11.03 -14.94
CA PHE A 86 5.50 11.17 -15.37
C PHE A 86 5.88 12.61 -15.72
N ALA A 87 4.93 13.39 -16.25
CA ALA A 87 5.12 14.80 -16.54
C ALA A 87 5.09 15.68 -15.29
N SER A 88 4.40 15.27 -14.22
CA SER A 88 4.20 16.08 -13.02
C SER A 88 5.46 16.22 -12.16
N SER A 89 6.34 15.21 -12.16
CA SER A 89 7.59 15.24 -11.36
C SER A 89 8.69 14.39 -11.99
N ALA A 90 9.89 14.97 -12.06
CA ALA A 90 11.09 14.27 -12.51
C ALA A 90 11.49 13.09 -11.60
N ASN A 91 11.14 13.19 -10.31
CA ASN A 91 11.56 12.19 -9.31
C ASN A 91 10.79 10.88 -9.39
N ILE A 92 9.56 10.92 -9.91
CA ILE A 92 8.73 9.72 -10.02
C ILE A 92 9.34 8.79 -11.06
N LYS A 93 9.54 7.53 -10.68
CA LYS A 93 10.16 6.49 -11.50
C LYS A 93 9.18 5.37 -11.83
N HIS A 94 8.35 4.98 -10.87
CA HIS A 94 7.35 3.94 -11.03
C HIS A 94 5.97 4.44 -10.64
N VAL A 95 4.98 4.11 -11.45
CA VAL A 95 3.57 4.46 -11.22
C VAL A 95 2.73 3.21 -11.27
N PHE A 96 1.88 3.02 -10.27
CA PHE A 96 0.92 1.92 -10.20
C PHE A 96 -0.48 2.50 -10.19
N VAL A 97 -1.28 2.13 -11.18
CA VAL A 97 -2.68 2.58 -11.28
C VAL A 97 -3.60 1.40 -11.04
N VAL A 98 -4.52 1.54 -10.10
CA VAL A 98 -5.48 0.51 -9.69
C VAL A 98 -6.91 1.02 -9.76
N ASP A 99 -7.88 0.10 -9.77
CA ASP A 99 -9.29 0.44 -9.57
C ASP A 99 -9.57 0.83 -8.10
N PRO A 100 -10.70 1.55 -7.82
CA PRO A 100 -11.04 2.03 -6.48
C PRO A 100 -11.34 0.94 -5.44
N ASP A 101 -11.43 -0.33 -5.84
CA ASP A 101 -11.60 -1.47 -4.94
C ASP A 101 -10.29 -1.92 -4.28
N ILE A 102 -9.16 -1.36 -4.70
CA ILE A 102 -7.83 -1.58 -4.11
C ILE A 102 -7.47 -0.40 -3.22
N ASP A 103 -7.15 -0.68 -1.97
CA ASP A 103 -6.60 0.33 -1.06
C ASP A 103 -5.10 0.54 -1.35
N VAL A 104 -4.76 1.70 -1.92
CA VAL A 104 -3.36 2.05 -2.28
C VAL A 104 -2.43 2.20 -1.07
N PHE A 105 -2.98 2.32 0.15
CA PHE A 105 -2.24 2.39 1.40
C PHE A 105 -1.96 1.00 2.00
N ASP A 106 -2.66 -0.04 1.53
CA ASP A 106 -2.49 -1.42 1.96
C ASP A 106 -1.50 -2.16 1.04
N GLU A 107 -0.32 -2.51 1.59
CA GLU A 107 0.73 -3.22 0.85
C GLU A 107 0.24 -4.58 0.33
N ALA A 108 -0.54 -5.32 1.13
CA ALA A 108 -1.00 -6.65 0.75
C ALA A 108 -1.99 -6.60 -0.43
N GLN A 109 -2.87 -5.62 -0.46
CA GLN A 109 -3.78 -5.41 -1.58
C GLN A 109 -3.04 -4.98 -2.85
N MET A 110 -2.03 -4.13 -2.73
CA MET A 110 -1.20 -3.70 -3.87
C MET A 110 -0.40 -4.87 -4.46
N GLU A 111 0.23 -5.69 -3.62
CA GLU A 111 0.92 -6.92 -4.07
C GLU A 111 -0.04 -7.91 -4.71
N TRP A 112 -1.24 -8.08 -4.13
CA TRP A 112 -2.26 -8.94 -4.71
C TRP A 112 -2.72 -8.42 -6.09
N ALA A 113 -2.96 -7.11 -6.22
CA ALA A 113 -3.34 -6.51 -7.50
C ALA A 113 -2.25 -6.69 -8.56
N LEU A 114 -0.99 -6.47 -8.19
CA LEU A 114 0.15 -6.69 -9.09
C LEU A 114 0.25 -8.16 -9.54
N ALA A 115 0.01 -9.10 -8.65
CA ALA A 115 0.09 -10.53 -8.96
C ALA A 115 -1.08 -11.04 -9.82
N THR A 116 -2.28 -10.45 -9.67
CA THR A 116 -3.50 -11.01 -10.26
C THR A 116 -4.10 -10.22 -11.41
N ARG A 117 -3.75 -8.93 -11.55
CA ARG A 117 -4.34 -8.03 -12.55
C ARG A 117 -3.37 -7.58 -13.64
N PHE A 118 -2.08 -7.87 -13.50
CA PHE A 118 -1.02 -7.38 -14.37
C PHE A 118 -0.48 -8.45 -15.31
N GLN A 119 -0.32 -8.10 -16.60
CA GLN A 119 0.42 -8.86 -17.59
C GLN A 119 1.43 -7.92 -18.28
N ALA A 120 2.71 -8.26 -18.19
CA ALA A 120 3.79 -7.35 -18.59
C ALA A 120 3.79 -6.98 -20.08
N ASP A 121 3.28 -7.87 -20.94
CA ASP A 121 3.22 -7.65 -22.39
C ASP A 121 2.18 -6.61 -22.82
N ARG A 122 1.16 -6.37 -22.02
CA ARG A 122 0.08 -5.43 -22.35
C ARG A 122 -0.07 -4.27 -21.34
N ASP A 123 0.24 -4.49 -20.07
CA ASP A 123 -0.11 -3.58 -18.99
C ASP A 123 1.09 -2.75 -18.48
N LEU A 124 2.30 -3.04 -19.00
CA LEU A 124 3.50 -2.26 -18.73
C LEU A 124 3.63 -1.09 -19.72
N VAL A 125 3.81 0.11 -19.18
CA VAL A 125 4.13 1.32 -19.94
C VAL A 125 5.56 1.73 -19.62
N VAL A 126 6.46 1.65 -20.60
CA VAL A 126 7.84 2.12 -20.44
C VAL A 126 8.03 3.38 -21.26
N GLN A 127 8.47 4.46 -20.63
CA GLN A 127 8.80 5.72 -21.30
C GLN A 127 10.25 6.10 -21.03
N SER A 128 11.06 6.06 -22.07
CA SER A 128 12.50 6.35 -22.02
C SER A 128 12.82 7.83 -22.29
N GLY A 129 14.03 8.25 -21.92
CA GLY A 129 14.54 9.58 -22.22
C GLY A 129 13.98 10.70 -21.36
N LEU A 130 13.35 10.37 -20.23
CA LEU A 130 12.82 11.35 -19.31
C LEU A 130 13.91 11.83 -18.32
N ARG A 131 13.72 13.04 -17.79
CA ARG A 131 14.59 13.59 -16.76
C ARG A 131 14.65 12.67 -15.54
N ALA A 132 15.86 12.38 -15.11
CA ALA A 132 16.14 11.56 -13.93
C ALA A 132 16.23 12.37 -12.65
N MET A 133 16.01 11.71 -11.52
CA MET A 133 16.41 12.22 -10.20
C MET A 133 17.91 11.93 -9.97
N PRO A 134 18.77 12.94 -9.80
CA PRO A 134 20.22 12.70 -9.69
C PRO A 134 20.65 11.81 -8.51
N LEU A 135 19.80 11.67 -7.49
CA LEU A 135 20.04 10.83 -6.31
C LEU A 135 19.62 9.38 -6.49
N ASP A 136 19.10 9.01 -7.66
CA ASP A 136 18.76 7.61 -7.96
C ASP A 136 20.05 6.80 -8.19
N PRO A 137 20.39 5.86 -7.29
CA PRO A 137 21.65 5.11 -7.40
C PRO A 137 21.68 4.16 -8.60
N SER A 138 20.53 3.87 -9.22
CA SER A 138 20.45 2.99 -10.37
C SER A 138 20.78 3.66 -11.71
N LEU A 139 21.04 4.98 -11.71
CA LEU A 139 21.34 5.73 -12.92
C LEU A 139 22.79 5.55 -13.40
N ASP A 140 23.69 5.15 -12.51
CA ASP A 140 25.13 5.00 -12.85
C ASP A 140 25.72 6.25 -13.55
N GLY A 141 25.35 7.43 -13.06
CA GLY A 141 25.78 8.72 -13.61
C GLY A 141 24.99 9.23 -14.82
N ALA A 142 23.99 8.50 -15.31
CA ALA A 142 23.11 8.98 -16.38
C ALA A 142 22.23 10.15 -15.92
N THR A 143 21.95 11.09 -16.85
CA THR A 143 21.11 12.28 -16.60
C THR A 143 19.65 12.08 -17.02
N VAL A 144 19.38 11.01 -17.77
CA VAL A 144 18.05 10.58 -18.24
C VAL A 144 17.76 9.16 -17.79
N THR A 145 16.50 8.84 -17.65
CA THR A 145 16.04 7.52 -17.20
C THR A 145 14.87 7.02 -18.05
N ALA A 146 14.60 5.73 -17.94
CA ALA A 146 13.31 5.16 -18.30
C ALA A 146 12.42 5.12 -17.05
N LYS A 147 11.12 5.39 -17.22
CA LYS A 147 10.10 5.30 -16.21
C LYS A 147 9.14 4.18 -16.56
N ALA A 148 8.62 3.49 -15.55
CA ALA A 148 7.69 2.38 -15.72
C ALA A 148 6.34 2.67 -15.07
N GLY A 149 5.27 2.54 -15.85
CA GLY A 149 3.89 2.57 -15.39
C GLY A 149 3.28 1.18 -15.44
N PHE A 150 2.63 0.80 -14.36
CA PHE A 150 1.94 -0.48 -14.18
C PHE A 150 0.44 -0.22 -14.17
N ASP A 151 -0.24 -0.61 -15.23
CA ASP A 151 -1.69 -0.53 -15.32
C ASP A 151 -2.30 -1.79 -14.71
N LEU A 152 -2.69 -1.69 -13.45
CA LEU A 152 -3.32 -2.77 -12.69
C LEU A 152 -4.84 -2.65 -12.68
N THR A 153 -5.39 -1.83 -13.56
CA THR A 153 -6.85 -1.68 -13.69
C THR A 153 -7.42 -2.85 -14.47
N LEU A 154 -8.63 -3.23 -14.12
CA LEU A 154 -9.35 -4.26 -14.88
C LEU A 154 -9.96 -3.65 -16.15
N PRO A 155 -10.04 -4.43 -17.24
CA PRO A 155 -10.68 -3.97 -18.47
C PRO A 155 -12.10 -3.47 -18.21
N LEU A 156 -12.49 -2.39 -18.89
CA LEU A 156 -13.85 -1.89 -18.84
C LEU A 156 -14.80 -2.93 -19.46
N LEU A 157 -15.85 -3.25 -18.70
CA LEU A 157 -16.89 -4.14 -19.18
C LEU A 157 -18.01 -3.35 -19.85
N PRO A 158 -18.71 -3.93 -20.83
CA PRO A 158 -19.92 -3.36 -21.37
C PRO A 158 -20.97 -3.11 -20.28
N ALA A 159 -21.83 -2.13 -20.47
CA ALA A 159 -22.90 -1.82 -19.52
C ALA A 159 -23.75 -3.07 -19.20
N GLY A 160 -24.01 -3.29 -17.92
CA GLY A 160 -24.80 -4.43 -17.43
C GLY A 160 -24.00 -5.71 -17.19
N HIS A 161 -22.69 -5.72 -17.43
CA HIS A 161 -21.82 -6.85 -17.09
C HIS A 161 -21.17 -6.60 -15.72
N GLU A 162 -21.20 -7.62 -14.86
CA GLU A 162 -20.47 -7.61 -13.59
C GLU A 162 -19.09 -8.26 -13.75
N ARG A 163 -18.11 -7.75 -13.00
CA ARG A 163 -16.80 -8.39 -12.93
C ARG A 163 -16.89 -9.72 -12.22
N PRO A 164 -16.17 -10.76 -12.70
CA PRO A 164 -16.06 -12.02 -11.99
C PRO A 164 -15.58 -11.81 -10.55
N LEU A 165 -16.06 -12.65 -9.63
CA LEU A 165 -15.71 -12.53 -8.20
C LEU A 165 -14.22 -12.67 -7.94
N GLU A 166 -13.54 -13.53 -8.70
CA GLU A 166 -12.09 -13.77 -8.60
C GLU A 166 -11.22 -12.54 -8.90
N HIS A 167 -11.79 -11.54 -9.58
CA HIS A 167 -11.08 -10.28 -9.87
C HIS A 167 -11.38 -9.18 -8.83
N ARG A 168 -12.20 -9.47 -7.84
CA ARG A 168 -12.55 -8.51 -6.78
C ARG A 168 -11.72 -8.79 -5.53
N VAL A 169 -11.36 -7.75 -4.81
CA VAL A 169 -10.89 -7.91 -3.43
C VAL A 169 -12.04 -8.48 -2.61
N PRO A 170 -11.88 -9.64 -1.98
CA PRO A 170 -12.92 -10.20 -1.14
C PRO A 170 -13.27 -9.22 -0.03
N SER A 171 -14.55 -8.87 0.09
CA SER A 171 -14.99 -8.14 1.27
C SER A 171 -14.80 -9.02 2.51
N PRO A 172 -14.24 -8.48 3.61
CA PRO A 172 -14.18 -9.23 4.84
C PRO A 172 -15.58 -9.69 5.22
N PRO A 173 -15.75 -10.92 5.69
CA PRO A 173 -17.05 -11.38 6.15
C PRO A 173 -17.55 -10.46 7.27
N VAL A 174 -18.78 -9.98 7.14
CA VAL A 174 -19.45 -9.22 8.19
C VAL A 174 -20.16 -10.22 9.07
N TYR A 175 -19.69 -10.35 10.30
CA TYR A 175 -20.34 -11.17 11.32
C TYR A 175 -21.27 -10.28 12.14
N ASP A 176 -22.56 -10.48 11.96
CA ASP A 176 -23.58 -9.80 12.77
C ASP A 176 -23.97 -10.73 13.93
N PHE A 177 -23.13 -10.76 14.95
CA PHE A 177 -23.37 -11.54 16.17
C PHE A 177 -23.72 -10.61 17.33
N PRO A 178 -24.54 -11.11 18.29
CA PRO A 178 -24.78 -10.42 19.54
C PRO A 178 -23.45 -10.08 20.24
N ARG A 179 -23.32 -8.86 20.70
CA ARG A 179 -22.15 -8.45 21.47
C ARG A 179 -22.25 -8.98 22.91
N HIS A 180 -21.15 -9.52 23.39
CA HIS A 180 -21.00 -10.01 24.74
C HIS A 180 -20.01 -9.16 25.52
N ALA A 181 -20.15 -9.15 26.83
CA ALA A 181 -19.27 -8.37 27.72
C ALA A 181 -17.86 -9.00 27.85
N SER A 182 -17.75 -10.31 27.62
CA SER A 182 -16.49 -11.05 27.69
C SER A 182 -16.52 -12.28 26.77
N LEU A 183 -15.35 -12.89 26.56
CA LEU A 183 -15.23 -14.15 25.81
C LEU A 183 -15.88 -15.33 26.54
N GLU A 184 -15.82 -15.33 27.88
CA GLU A 184 -16.54 -16.32 28.69
C GLU A 184 -18.04 -16.27 28.40
N ALA A 185 -18.64 -15.09 28.47
CA ALA A 185 -20.05 -14.89 28.21
C ALA A 185 -20.43 -15.27 26.76
N ALA A 186 -19.54 -15.03 25.80
CA ALA A 186 -19.75 -15.45 24.42
C ALA A 186 -19.76 -16.97 24.27
N LEU A 187 -18.89 -17.68 24.98
CA LEU A 187 -18.82 -19.14 24.95
C LEU A 187 -19.91 -19.84 25.78
N GLU A 188 -20.44 -19.16 26.81
CA GLU A 188 -21.63 -19.66 27.54
C GLU A 188 -22.88 -19.67 26.67
N ASP A 189 -22.95 -18.75 25.69
CA ASP A 189 -24.02 -18.70 24.68
C ASP A 189 -23.88 -19.78 23.59
N GLY A 190 -22.85 -20.59 23.63
CA GLY A 190 -22.61 -21.74 22.76
C GLY A 190 -21.27 -21.72 22.01
N PRO A 191 -20.90 -22.84 21.37
CA PRO A 191 -19.65 -22.98 20.63
C PRO A 191 -19.53 -21.94 19.50
N LYS A 192 -18.35 -21.33 19.34
CA LYS A 192 -18.11 -20.28 18.37
C LYS A 192 -16.80 -20.48 17.62
N HIS A 193 -16.80 -20.12 16.35
CA HIS A 193 -15.58 -20.01 15.58
C HIS A 193 -14.74 -18.82 16.06
N PHE A 194 -13.44 -18.83 15.76
CA PHE A 194 -12.51 -17.76 16.14
C PHE A 194 -12.99 -16.36 15.69
N ALA A 195 -13.47 -16.27 14.44
CA ALA A 195 -13.98 -15.00 13.90
C ALA A 195 -15.27 -14.53 14.60
N GLU A 196 -16.12 -15.48 15.03
CA GLU A 196 -17.32 -15.19 15.81
C GLU A 196 -16.98 -14.66 17.21
N LEU A 197 -15.94 -15.21 17.83
CA LEU A 197 -15.42 -14.69 19.11
C LEU A 197 -14.90 -13.27 18.97
N MET A 198 -14.16 -12.98 17.88
CA MET A 198 -13.72 -11.60 17.58
C MET A 198 -14.91 -10.64 17.43
N ALA A 199 -15.92 -11.03 16.69
CA ALA A 199 -17.12 -10.24 16.46
C ALA A 199 -17.93 -10.06 17.77
N ALA A 200 -18.05 -11.12 18.57
CA ALA A 200 -18.82 -11.11 19.80
C ALA A 200 -18.30 -10.10 20.84
N ILE A 201 -17.00 -9.88 20.92
CA ILE A 201 -16.41 -8.84 21.80
C ILE A 201 -16.04 -7.54 21.05
N GLY A 202 -16.23 -7.51 19.72
CA GLY A 202 -16.00 -6.33 18.91
C GLY A 202 -14.54 -5.97 18.67
N THR A 203 -13.61 -6.93 18.85
CA THR A 203 -12.19 -6.72 18.53
C THR A 203 -11.87 -7.01 17.08
N ARG A 204 -10.88 -6.27 16.56
CA ARG A 204 -10.22 -6.57 15.27
C ARG A 204 -8.84 -7.18 15.46
N ASP A 205 -8.36 -7.27 16.68
CA ASP A 205 -7.07 -7.87 17.02
C ASP A 205 -7.23 -9.30 17.51
N GLY A 206 -7.01 -10.27 16.61
CA GLY A 206 -7.08 -11.69 16.95
C GLY A 206 -6.09 -12.12 18.04
N ARG A 207 -5.04 -11.35 18.34
CA ARG A 207 -4.09 -11.62 19.41
C ARG A 207 -4.73 -11.53 20.80
N GLU A 208 -5.76 -10.71 20.95
CA GLU A 208 -6.54 -10.63 22.21
C GLU A 208 -7.24 -11.95 22.49
N ILE A 209 -7.85 -12.54 21.45
CA ILE A 209 -8.52 -13.85 21.56
C ILE A 209 -7.51 -14.95 21.85
N ILE A 210 -6.37 -14.98 21.13
CA ILE A 210 -5.32 -15.99 21.31
C ILE A 210 -4.79 -15.95 22.74
N ARG A 211 -4.43 -14.79 23.26
CA ARG A 211 -3.92 -14.62 24.63
C ARG A 211 -4.94 -15.12 25.67
N TRP A 212 -6.19 -14.72 25.48
CA TRP A 212 -7.24 -15.15 26.39
C TRP A 212 -7.45 -16.68 26.34
N LEU A 213 -7.42 -17.29 25.14
CA LEU A 213 -7.53 -18.74 24.98
C LEU A 213 -6.36 -19.48 25.65
N GLU A 214 -5.13 -18.99 25.46
CA GLU A 214 -3.93 -19.54 26.09
C GLU A 214 -3.97 -19.45 27.61
N ASP A 215 -4.29 -18.27 28.15
CA ASP A 215 -4.40 -18.04 29.59
C ASP A 215 -5.51 -18.88 30.22
N THR A 216 -6.65 -19.00 29.53
CA THR A 216 -7.79 -19.77 30.00
C THR A 216 -7.53 -21.27 29.89
N HIS A 217 -6.91 -21.74 28.78
CA HIS A 217 -6.56 -23.16 28.59
C HIS A 217 -5.62 -23.66 29.69
N THR A 218 -4.73 -22.82 30.20
CA THR A 218 -3.84 -23.14 31.33
C THR A 218 -4.62 -23.44 32.63
N ARG A 219 -5.77 -22.81 32.81
CA ARG A 219 -6.63 -22.95 34.00
C ARG A 219 -7.76 -23.96 33.82
N ARG A 220 -8.32 -24.01 32.60
CA ARG A 220 -9.43 -24.86 32.20
C ARG A 220 -9.23 -25.26 30.73
N PRO A 221 -9.12 -26.54 30.40
CA PRO A 221 -8.94 -26.98 29.04
C PRO A 221 -10.05 -26.47 28.12
N ILE A 222 -9.67 -25.73 27.07
CA ILE A 222 -10.54 -25.32 25.99
C ILE A 222 -10.20 -26.22 24.80
N THR A 223 -11.19 -26.89 24.25
CA THR A 223 -11.05 -27.78 23.08
C THR A 223 -11.87 -27.26 21.92
N ARG A 224 -11.46 -27.62 20.71
CA ARG A 224 -12.27 -27.40 19.52
C ARG A 224 -13.13 -28.61 19.24
N ASP A 225 -14.35 -28.39 18.78
CA ASP A 225 -15.20 -29.42 18.23
C ASP A 225 -14.75 -29.85 16.81
N GLN A 226 -15.49 -30.80 16.19
CA GLN A 226 -15.18 -31.27 14.84
C GLN A 226 -15.33 -30.21 13.76
N ASP A 227 -16.12 -29.19 14.01
CA ASP A 227 -16.33 -28.04 13.12
C ASP A 227 -15.31 -26.92 13.34
N GLY A 228 -14.37 -27.08 14.29
CA GLY A 228 -13.36 -26.10 14.62
C GLY A 228 -13.82 -24.95 15.52
N ARG A 229 -14.98 -25.11 16.20
CA ARG A 229 -15.53 -24.15 17.18
C ARG A 229 -14.98 -24.41 18.58
N TYR A 230 -14.73 -23.37 19.32
CA TYR A 230 -14.34 -23.40 20.74
C TYR A 230 -15.54 -23.56 21.65
#